data_cf0a1275d211da56fe205975b0e1536a
#
_entry.id   cf0a1275d211da56fe205975b0e1536a
#
_cell.length_a   1.000
_cell.length_b   1.000
_cell.length_c   1.000
_cell.angle_alpha   90.00
_cell.angle_beta   90.00
_cell.angle_gamma   90.00
#
_symmetry.space_group_name_H-M   'P 1'
#
loop_
_entity.id
_entity.type
_entity.pdbx_description
1 polymer ?
#
loop_
_entity_poly.entity_id
_entity_poly.type
_entity_poly.pdbx_seq_one_letter_code
_entity_poly.pdbx_strand_id
1 'polypeptide(L)'
;KPGLPAYFTILGEPLHRFDATLRAVEPVPEASQTDAKVTTATSTSTAIYYNGLFDVPNPDGKLRVLMTAQVFVVLNKVERALVIPASALGKRDHKTKSYAVNVLEGPEGARKVVSKQVKIGLNNRVQAQVLEGLKQGDLIVVGDASGGGAGKGSGRPPGMF
;
A
#
# COMPACT_ATOMS: atom_id res chain seq x y z
N LYS A 1 -13.39 4.68 -12.87
CA LYS A 1 -14.71 4.19 -13.34
C LYS A 1 -15.77 4.65 -12.35
N PRO A 2 -16.94 5.12 -12.78
CA PRO A 2 -18.05 5.40 -11.89
C PRO A 2 -18.48 4.16 -11.09
N GLY A 3 -19.09 4.37 -9.91
CA GLY A 3 -19.53 3.30 -9.04
C GLY A 3 -18.47 2.74 -8.11
N LEU A 4 -17.24 3.26 -8.10
CA LEU A 4 -16.23 2.82 -7.15
C LEU A 4 -16.57 3.31 -5.74
N PRO A 5 -16.49 2.42 -4.72
CA PRO A 5 -16.64 2.82 -3.34
C PRO A 5 -15.49 3.73 -2.94
N ALA A 6 -15.82 4.74 -2.18
CA ALA A 6 -14.87 5.69 -1.62
C ALA A 6 -15.20 5.95 -0.16
N TYR A 7 -14.27 6.48 0.58
CA TYR A 7 -14.51 7.04 1.89
C TYR A 7 -13.65 8.27 2.08
N PHE A 8 -14.06 9.12 2.99
CA PHE A 8 -13.29 10.31 3.31
C PHE A 8 -13.36 10.66 4.80
N THR A 9 -12.42 11.46 5.22
CA THR A 9 -12.39 12.08 6.54
C THR A 9 -12.30 13.60 6.37
N ILE A 10 -12.93 14.34 7.26
CA ILE A 10 -12.82 15.80 7.30
C ILE A 10 -11.68 16.21 8.24
N LEU A 11 -11.03 17.33 7.96
CA LEU A 11 -9.90 17.82 8.76
C LEU A 11 -10.25 18.04 10.24
N GLY A 12 -11.50 18.42 10.54
CA GLY A 12 -11.96 18.60 11.92
C GLY A 12 -12.23 17.31 12.69
N GLU A 13 -12.48 16.18 11.98
CA GLU A 13 -12.79 14.88 12.58
C GLU A 13 -12.05 13.75 11.83
N PRO A 14 -10.74 13.61 11.98
CA PRO A 14 -9.94 12.66 11.22
C PRO A 14 -10.25 11.19 11.56
N LEU A 15 -10.83 10.94 12.72
CA LEU A 15 -11.22 9.59 13.17
C LEU A 15 -12.61 9.16 12.66
N HIS A 16 -13.42 10.10 12.20
CA HIS A 16 -14.75 9.82 11.66
C HIS A 16 -14.68 9.60 10.15
N ARG A 17 -15.07 8.41 9.73
CA ARG A 17 -15.09 8.02 8.31
C ARG A 17 -16.50 8.18 7.75
N PHE A 18 -16.58 8.85 6.62
CA PHE A 18 -17.80 8.96 5.82
C PHE A 18 -17.66 8.10 4.58
N ASP A 19 -18.64 7.22 4.34
CA ASP A 19 -18.66 6.39 3.14
C ASP A 19 -19.28 7.17 1.99
N ALA A 20 -18.74 6.98 0.78
CA ALA A 20 -19.13 7.67 -0.42
C ALA A 20 -19.06 6.74 -1.64
N THR A 21 -19.70 7.15 -2.72
CA THR A 21 -19.59 6.45 -4.00
C THR A 21 -19.15 7.45 -5.08
N LEU A 22 -18.13 7.07 -5.86
CA LEU A 22 -17.69 7.87 -6.99
C LEU A 22 -18.75 7.82 -8.09
N ARG A 23 -19.45 8.93 -8.31
CA ARG A 23 -20.48 9.07 -9.34
C ARG A 23 -19.89 9.28 -10.72
N ALA A 24 -18.99 10.23 -10.84
CA ALA A 24 -18.36 10.59 -12.10
C ALA A 24 -16.99 11.24 -11.88
N VAL A 25 -16.19 11.25 -12.93
CA VAL A 25 -14.99 12.09 -13.03
C VAL A 25 -15.22 12.99 -14.25
N GLU A 26 -15.12 14.28 -14.07
CA GLU A 26 -15.30 15.24 -15.17
C GLU A 26 -14.15 15.11 -16.16
N PRO A 27 -14.44 14.99 -17.46
CA PRO A 27 -13.40 14.75 -18.47
C PRO A 27 -12.56 16.00 -18.77
N VAL A 28 -13.01 17.17 -18.32
CA VAL A 28 -12.33 18.45 -18.57
C VAL A 28 -11.62 18.89 -17.28
N PRO A 29 -10.32 19.24 -17.38
CA PRO A 29 -9.58 19.78 -16.24
C PRO A 29 -10.20 21.10 -15.76
N GLU A 30 -10.17 21.34 -14.46
CA GLU A 30 -10.69 22.57 -13.85
C GLU A 30 -10.06 23.84 -14.46
N ALA A 31 -8.77 23.80 -14.78
CA ALA A 31 -8.04 24.89 -15.43
C ALA A 31 -8.61 25.30 -16.80
N SER A 32 -9.37 24.41 -17.46
CA SER A 32 -10.00 24.70 -18.76
C SER A 32 -11.40 25.27 -18.62
N GLN A 33 -11.98 25.28 -17.42
CA GLN A 33 -13.33 25.79 -17.15
C GLN A 33 -13.33 27.26 -16.73
N THR A 34 -12.20 27.82 -16.34
CA THR A 34 -12.03 29.25 -16.10
C THR A 34 -11.83 29.94 -17.42
N ASP A 35 -12.80 30.81 -17.75
CA ASP A 35 -12.88 31.61 -18.98
C ASP A 35 -11.51 32.09 -19.48
N ALA A 36 -11.32 31.95 -20.78
CA ALA A 36 -10.15 32.32 -21.56
C ALA A 36 -9.85 33.84 -21.57
N LYS A 37 -9.53 34.40 -20.40
CA LYS A 37 -9.09 35.79 -20.31
C LYS A 37 -8.05 36.05 -19.24
N VAL A 38 -7.00 35.20 -19.23
CA VAL A 38 -5.73 35.58 -18.58
C VAL A 38 -4.60 35.30 -19.54
N THR A 39 -4.36 36.26 -20.41
CA THR A 39 -3.09 36.51 -21.05
C THR A 39 -2.10 36.93 -19.96
N THR A 40 -1.35 36.03 -19.44
CA THR A 40 0.08 36.26 -19.08
C THR A 40 0.74 34.93 -18.84
N ALA A 41 1.55 34.53 -19.80
CA ALA A 41 2.38 33.37 -19.76
C ALA A 41 3.43 33.54 -18.65
N THR A 42 3.19 32.89 -17.52
CA THR A 42 4.27 32.46 -16.63
C THR A 42 4.11 30.96 -16.54
N SER A 43 4.96 30.25 -17.25
CA SER A 43 5.02 28.80 -17.30
C SER A 43 5.52 28.24 -15.97
N THR A 44 4.69 28.27 -14.95
CA THR A 44 4.78 27.38 -13.83
C THR A 44 4.07 26.10 -14.22
N SER A 45 4.75 24.97 -14.15
CA SER A 45 4.19 23.63 -14.37
C SER A 45 2.94 23.48 -13.49
N THR A 46 1.78 23.82 -14.02
CA THR A 46 0.51 23.74 -13.30
C THR A 46 0.05 22.29 -13.38
N ALA A 47 -0.03 21.63 -12.24
CA ALA A 47 -0.59 20.28 -12.17
C ALA A 47 -2.03 20.31 -12.74
N ILE A 48 -2.35 19.31 -13.56
CA ILE A 48 -3.68 19.15 -14.13
C ILE A 48 -4.56 18.43 -13.11
N TYR A 49 -5.64 19.07 -12.67
CA TYR A 49 -6.61 18.52 -11.73
C TYR A 49 -7.92 18.21 -12.46
N TYR A 50 -8.53 17.09 -12.08
CA TYR A 50 -9.85 16.68 -12.54
C TYR A 50 -10.81 16.62 -11.36
N ASN A 51 -12.05 17.04 -11.56
CA ASN A 51 -13.07 16.98 -10.52
C ASN A 51 -13.68 15.59 -10.46
N GLY A 52 -13.67 15.01 -9.27
CA GLY A 52 -14.40 13.78 -8.96
C GLY A 52 -15.69 14.10 -8.20
N LEU A 53 -16.82 13.65 -8.71
CA LEU A 53 -18.12 13.83 -8.09
C LEU A 53 -18.46 12.60 -7.27
N PHE A 54 -18.80 12.81 -5.99
CA PHE A 54 -19.14 11.75 -5.05
C PHE A 54 -20.53 11.94 -4.49
N ASP A 55 -21.30 10.85 -4.39
CA ASP A 55 -22.57 10.86 -3.69
C ASP A 55 -22.33 10.42 -2.23
N VAL A 56 -22.79 11.26 -1.31
CA VAL A 56 -22.54 11.09 0.12
C VAL A 56 -23.84 11.29 0.90
N PRO A 57 -24.28 10.31 1.68
CA PRO A 57 -25.40 10.51 2.59
C PRO A 57 -24.99 11.44 3.74
N ASN A 58 -25.83 12.43 4.04
CA ASN A 58 -25.61 13.38 5.14
C ASN A 58 -26.87 13.51 6.03
N PRO A 59 -27.31 12.40 6.67
CA PRO A 59 -28.53 12.44 7.48
C PRO A 59 -28.41 13.33 8.72
N ASP A 60 -27.23 13.43 9.28
CA ASP A 60 -26.95 14.20 10.52
C ASP A 60 -26.63 15.68 10.24
N GLY A 61 -26.57 16.11 8.98
CA GLY A 61 -26.23 17.49 8.61
C GLY A 61 -24.81 17.93 9.02
N LYS A 62 -23.92 16.98 9.33
CA LYS A 62 -22.54 17.27 9.77
C LYS A 62 -21.68 17.81 8.64
N LEU A 63 -21.93 17.37 7.42
CA LEU A 63 -21.21 17.83 6.24
C LEU A 63 -21.78 19.16 5.78
N ARG A 64 -20.91 20.16 5.68
CA ARG A 64 -21.24 21.53 5.24
C ARG A 64 -20.48 21.87 3.98
N VAL A 65 -20.96 22.88 3.26
CA VAL A 65 -20.27 23.43 2.08
C VAL A 65 -18.88 23.95 2.45
N LEU A 66 -17.94 23.87 1.52
CA LEU A 66 -16.55 24.36 1.65
C LEU A 66 -15.72 23.65 2.73
N MET A 67 -16.13 22.47 3.21
CA MET A 67 -15.28 21.66 4.07
C MET A 67 -14.18 20.99 3.25
N THR A 68 -12.96 20.98 3.80
CA THR A 68 -11.84 20.23 3.23
C THR A 68 -11.87 18.80 3.75
N ALA A 69 -11.80 17.86 2.84
CA ALA A 69 -11.80 16.44 3.14
C ALA A 69 -10.64 15.72 2.44
N GLN A 70 -10.17 14.64 3.07
CA GLN A 70 -9.24 13.72 2.45
C GLN A 70 -10.03 12.50 1.95
N VAL A 71 -10.05 12.30 0.63
CA VAL A 71 -10.83 11.25 -0.02
C VAL A 71 -9.94 10.08 -0.41
N PHE A 72 -10.41 8.87 -0.14
CA PHE A 72 -9.77 7.61 -0.53
C PHE A 72 -10.72 6.82 -1.42
N VAL A 73 -10.31 6.57 -2.66
CA VAL A 73 -11.06 5.74 -3.60
C VAL A 73 -10.57 4.30 -3.51
N VAL A 74 -11.47 3.35 -3.24
CA VAL A 74 -11.13 1.94 -3.12
C VAL A 74 -11.12 1.33 -4.52
N LEU A 75 -9.93 1.08 -5.05
CA LEU A 75 -9.78 0.48 -6.38
C LEU A 75 -10.03 -1.02 -6.39
N ASN A 76 -9.58 -1.70 -5.33
CA ASN A 76 -9.72 -3.14 -5.17
C ASN A 76 -9.90 -3.48 -3.69
N LYS A 77 -10.75 -4.43 -3.40
CA LYS A 77 -10.99 -4.98 -2.07
C LYS A 77 -11.04 -6.50 -2.15
N VAL A 78 -10.39 -7.16 -1.21
CA VAL A 78 -10.50 -8.60 -1.05
C VAL A 78 -10.90 -8.88 0.40
N GLU A 79 -11.89 -9.73 0.57
CA GLU A 79 -12.36 -10.15 1.87
C GLU A 79 -11.81 -11.55 2.21
N ARG A 80 -11.58 -11.81 3.49
CA ARG A 80 -11.09 -13.10 4.01
C ARG A 80 -9.79 -13.59 3.35
N ALA A 81 -8.88 -12.67 3.08
CA ALA A 81 -7.58 -13.00 2.50
C ALA A 81 -6.53 -13.26 3.59
N LEU A 82 -5.64 -14.22 3.33
CA LEU A 82 -4.41 -14.34 4.11
C LEU A 82 -3.49 -13.17 3.73
N VAL A 83 -3.09 -12.38 4.69
CA VAL A 83 -2.22 -11.21 4.47
C VAL A 83 -0.94 -11.31 5.27
N ILE A 84 0.14 -10.82 4.69
CA ILE A 84 1.44 -10.71 5.31
C ILE A 84 1.95 -9.27 5.19
N PRO A 85 2.82 -8.79 6.09
CA PRO A 85 3.48 -7.51 5.94
C PRO A 85 4.29 -7.47 4.64
N ALA A 86 4.23 -6.36 3.91
CA ALA A 86 5.00 -6.22 2.66
C ALA A 86 6.52 -6.28 2.89
N SER A 87 6.99 -5.94 4.11
CA SER A 87 8.38 -6.06 4.54
C SER A 87 8.89 -7.50 4.69
N ALA A 88 7.98 -8.48 4.74
CA ALA A 88 8.34 -9.91 4.75
C ALA A 88 8.63 -10.47 3.35
N LEU A 89 8.33 -9.69 2.30
CA LEU A 89 8.56 -10.08 0.92
C LEU A 89 10.03 -9.90 0.55
N GLY A 90 10.69 -11.00 0.23
CA GLY A 90 12.05 -11.00 -0.29
C GLY A 90 12.10 -10.76 -1.81
N LYS A 91 13.09 -11.34 -2.45
CA LYS A 91 13.29 -11.18 -3.90
C LYS A 91 12.12 -11.74 -4.70
N ARG A 92 11.72 -10.97 -5.71
CA ARG A 92 10.71 -11.40 -6.69
C ARG A 92 11.35 -12.29 -7.74
N ASP A 93 10.79 -13.46 -7.96
CA ASP A 93 11.09 -14.27 -9.13
C ASP A 93 10.20 -13.82 -10.29
N HIS A 94 10.84 -13.29 -11.35
CA HIS A 94 10.13 -12.78 -12.53
C HIS A 94 9.54 -13.89 -13.41
N LYS A 95 10.10 -15.12 -13.35
CA LYS A 95 9.63 -16.25 -14.13
C LYS A 95 8.33 -16.82 -13.58
N THR A 96 8.28 -17.01 -12.26
CA THR A 96 7.12 -17.62 -11.58
C THR A 96 6.14 -16.57 -11.02
N LYS A 97 6.49 -15.27 -11.11
CA LYS A 97 5.74 -14.14 -10.52
C LYS A 97 5.48 -14.34 -9.02
N SER A 98 6.38 -15.07 -8.34
CA SER A 98 6.33 -15.35 -6.91
C SER A 98 7.35 -14.52 -6.14
N TYR A 99 7.20 -14.49 -4.83
CA TYR A 99 8.12 -13.82 -3.91
C TYR A 99 8.69 -14.85 -2.94
N ALA A 100 9.95 -14.72 -2.59
CA ALA A 100 10.54 -15.50 -1.51
C ALA A 100 10.07 -14.90 -0.17
N VAL A 101 9.60 -15.76 0.73
CA VAL A 101 9.23 -15.38 2.11
C VAL A 101 9.92 -16.35 3.05
N ASN A 102 10.57 -15.82 4.08
CA ASN A 102 11.23 -16.60 5.09
C ASN A 102 10.22 -16.99 6.18
N VAL A 103 10.04 -18.30 6.36
CA VAL A 103 9.11 -18.89 7.34
C VAL A 103 9.91 -19.65 8.37
N LEU A 104 9.50 -19.56 9.64
CA LEU A 104 10.06 -20.38 10.71
C LEU A 104 9.32 -21.71 10.78
N GLU A 105 10.01 -22.79 10.47
CA GLU A 105 9.48 -24.15 10.59
C GLU A 105 10.20 -24.93 11.70
N GLY A 106 9.45 -25.77 12.40
CA GLY A 106 9.96 -26.64 13.44
C GLY A 106 9.33 -26.40 14.82
N PRO A 107 9.57 -27.31 15.76
CA PRO A 107 9.08 -27.20 17.13
C PRO A 107 9.74 -26.02 17.86
N GLU A 108 9.08 -25.57 18.92
CA GLU A 108 9.57 -24.50 19.77
C GLU A 108 10.95 -24.87 20.36
N GLY A 109 11.98 -24.07 20.08
CA GLY A 109 13.37 -24.33 20.47
C GLY A 109 14.29 -24.89 19.36
N ALA A 110 13.74 -25.41 18.24
CA ALA A 110 14.51 -25.93 17.09
C ALA A 110 13.97 -25.37 15.75
N ARG A 111 13.50 -24.12 15.75
CA ARG A 111 12.95 -23.47 14.55
C ARG A 111 14.06 -23.16 13.54
N LYS A 112 13.83 -23.51 12.30
CA LYS A 112 14.71 -23.18 11.17
C LYS A 112 14.03 -22.22 10.23
N VAL A 113 14.79 -21.28 9.68
CA VAL A 113 14.31 -20.38 8.64
C VAL A 113 14.31 -21.11 7.30
N VAL A 114 13.15 -21.26 6.70
CA VAL A 114 12.97 -21.89 5.39
C VAL A 114 12.41 -20.84 4.44
N SER A 115 13.03 -20.67 3.28
CA SER A 115 12.52 -19.79 2.25
C SER A 115 11.45 -20.48 1.40
N LYS A 116 10.22 -19.97 1.42
CA LYS A 116 9.10 -20.45 0.61
C LYS A 116 8.78 -19.49 -0.52
N GLN A 117 8.40 -20.04 -1.67
CA GLN A 117 7.89 -19.26 -2.79
C GLN A 117 6.39 -19.03 -2.61
N VAL A 118 5.98 -17.76 -2.64
CA VAL A 118 4.62 -17.31 -2.35
C VAL A 118 4.07 -16.52 -3.52
N LYS A 119 2.88 -16.89 -4.01
CA LYS A 119 2.16 -16.09 -4.98
C LYS A 119 1.34 -15.02 -4.28
N ILE A 120 1.47 -13.79 -4.76
CA ILE A 120 0.84 -12.62 -4.18
C ILE A 120 -0.23 -12.07 -5.12
N GLY A 121 -1.38 -11.70 -4.54
CA GLY A 121 -2.46 -10.99 -5.21
C GLY A 121 -2.31 -9.48 -5.07
N LEU A 122 -3.20 -8.87 -4.28
CA LEU A 122 -3.14 -7.43 -4.01
C LEU A 122 -1.98 -7.10 -3.06
N ASN A 123 -1.28 -6.00 -3.37
CA ASN A 123 -0.22 -5.46 -2.54
C ASN A 123 -0.40 -3.93 -2.46
N ASN A 124 -0.57 -3.42 -1.24
CA ASN A 124 -0.73 -1.99 -0.97
C ASN A 124 0.54 -1.36 -0.38
N ARG A 125 1.71 -2.02 -0.50
CA ARG A 125 3.02 -1.63 0.07
C ARG A 125 3.14 -1.74 1.59
N VAL A 126 2.06 -1.91 2.31
CA VAL A 126 2.04 -2.18 3.77
C VAL A 126 1.76 -3.64 4.01
N GLN A 127 0.80 -4.18 3.30
CA GLN A 127 0.35 -5.57 3.37
C GLN A 127 0.25 -6.17 1.97
N ALA A 128 0.51 -7.45 1.87
CA ALA A 128 0.37 -8.23 0.65
C ALA A 128 -0.56 -9.42 0.89
N GLN A 129 -1.50 -9.60 -0.03
CA GLN A 129 -2.38 -10.76 -0.03
C GLN A 129 -1.62 -11.98 -0.52
N VAL A 130 -1.68 -13.07 0.22
CA VAL A 130 -1.14 -14.36 -0.18
C VAL A 130 -2.23 -15.18 -0.85
N LEU A 131 -1.97 -15.63 -2.08
CA LEU A 131 -2.83 -16.53 -2.83
C LEU A 131 -2.44 -17.99 -2.61
N GLU A 132 -1.13 -18.28 -2.65
CA GLU A 132 -0.58 -19.62 -2.51
C GLU A 132 0.78 -19.58 -1.81
N GLY A 133 1.15 -20.69 -1.15
CA GLY A 133 2.48 -20.89 -0.59
C GLY A 133 2.61 -20.73 0.92
N LEU A 134 1.59 -20.19 1.61
CA LEU A 134 1.54 -20.09 3.07
C LEU A 134 0.20 -20.57 3.61
N LYS A 135 0.20 -20.98 4.88
CA LYS A 135 -0.98 -21.35 5.63
C LYS A 135 -1.21 -20.39 6.79
N GLN A 136 -2.45 -20.31 7.24
CA GLN A 136 -2.77 -19.56 8.45
C GLN A 136 -2.06 -20.20 9.65
N GLY A 137 -1.32 -19.40 10.42
CA GLY A 137 -0.50 -19.84 11.55
C GLY A 137 0.99 -19.99 11.24
N ASP A 138 1.41 -19.90 9.97
CA ASP A 138 2.85 -19.89 9.64
C ASP A 138 3.51 -18.64 10.25
N LEU A 139 4.64 -18.85 10.92
CA LEU A 139 5.45 -17.79 11.50
C LEU A 139 6.39 -17.21 10.44
N ILE A 140 6.26 -15.92 10.16
CA ILE A 140 7.03 -15.25 9.11
C ILE A 140 8.11 -14.38 9.74
N VAL A 141 9.32 -14.46 9.17
CA VAL A 141 10.42 -13.56 9.54
C VAL A 141 10.27 -12.26 8.80
N VAL A 142 10.08 -11.17 9.56
CA VAL A 142 10.00 -9.81 9.03
C VAL A 142 11.35 -9.15 9.23
N GLY A 143 12.04 -8.81 8.16
CA GLY A 143 13.36 -8.20 8.16
C GLY A 143 14.39 -8.98 7.36
N ASP A 144 15.52 -8.36 7.05
CA ASP A 144 16.63 -9.02 6.35
C ASP A 144 17.23 -10.12 7.21
N ALA A 145 17.09 -11.36 6.76
CA ALA A 145 17.78 -12.52 7.34
C ALA A 145 19.31 -12.49 7.07
N SER A 146 19.86 -11.38 6.60
CA SER A 146 21.28 -11.24 6.29
C SER A 146 22.19 -10.96 7.50
N GLY A 147 21.64 -10.99 8.74
CA GLY A 147 22.40 -10.79 9.98
C GLY A 147 23.04 -12.01 10.61
N GLY A 148 22.99 -13.19 9.98
CA GLY A 148 23.51 -14.46 10.52
C GLY A 148 24.67 -15.08 9.72
N GLY A 149 25.50 -14.26 9.05
CA GLY A 149 26.74 -14.73 8.45
C GLY A 149 27.80 -14.97 9.53
N ALA A 150 28.10 -16.23 9.81
CA ALA A 150 29.21 -16.64 10.65
C ALA A 150 30.49 -15.88 10.28
N GLY A 151 30.94 -15.02 11.18
CA GLY A 151 32.26 -14.41 11.11
C GLY A 151 33.30 -15.50 11.09
N LYS A 152 33.82 -15.81 9.90
CA LYS A 152 35.05 -16.57 9.74
C LYS A 152 36.18 -15.67 10.25
N GLY A 153 36.56 -15.88 11.51
CA GLY A 153 37.74 -15.29 12.11
C GLY A 153 38.96 -15.69 11.29
N SER A 154 39.46 -14.79 10.45
CA SER A 154 40.80 -14.90 9.92
C SER A 154 41.76 -14.51 11.04
N GLY A 155 42.25 -15.52 11.75
CA GLY A 155 43.37 -15.40 12.65
C GLY A 155 44.59 -14.88 11.87
N ARG A 156 44.99 -13.66 12.15
CA ARG A 156 46.25 -13.08 11.74
C ARG A 156 47.27 -13.52 12.80
N PRO A 157 48.36 -14.23 12.45
CA PRO A 157 49.40 -14.61 13.43
C PRO A 157 50.14 -13.36 13.88
N PRO A 158 50.60 -13.27 15.14
CA PRO A 158 51.43 -12.16 15.61
C PRO A 158 52.80 -12.25 14.99
N GLY A 159 53.16 -11.33 14.11
CA GLY A 159 54.48 -11.13 13.60
C GLY A 159 55.36 -10.56 14.70
N MET A 160 56.47 -11.28 14.98
CA MET A 160 57.66 -10.79 15.69
C MET A 160 58.27 -9.62 14.94
N PHE A 161 58.60 -8.67 15.65
CA PHE A 161 59.74 -7.73 15.77
C PHE A 161 59.25 -6.38 16.29
#